data_76f6943a87c1ca6e9391941db7841747
#
_entry.id   76f6943a87c1ca6e9391941db7841747
#
_cell.length_a   1.000
_cell.length_b   1.000
_cell.length_c   1.000
_cell.angle_alpha   90.00
_cell.angle_beta   90.00
_cell.angle_gamma   90.00
#
_symmetry.space_group_name_H-M   'P 1'
#
loop_
_entity.id
_entity.type
_entity.pdbx_description
1 polymer ?
#
loop_
_entity_poly.entity_id
_entity_poly.type
_entity_poly.pdbx_seq_one_letter_code
_entity_poly.pdbx_strand_id
1 'polypeptide(L)'
;MNKFKQFGEDVDGYQVPVLNEREVRASAGILFLFAFISLMIILFKGNFLMAKFFVITFLFDFAIRVFINPKYSPFLIIGRFIVKNQRPEYVGAPQKKFAWIIGLVLGGLMFFFLIILNTYSIITGLICLICLIFLFFESVFGICLGCIFYNLIYKEKAKYCPGYSCEVNERVEIQKINKVQIYFFLAFILFLVFSIYLLRGVL
;
A
#
# COMPACT_ATOMS: atom_id res chain seq x y z
N MET A 1 -9.27 29.37 -10.97
CA MET A 1 -8.57 28.07 -11.12
C MET A 1 -9.58 26.94 -10.87
N ASN A 2 -9.77 26.02 -11.82
CA ASN A 2 -10.81 24.99 -11.72
C ASN A 2 -10.50 24.02 -10.57
N LYS A 3 -11.25 24.07 -9.48
CA LYS A 3 -11.19 23.14 -8.32
C LYS A 3 -11.26 21.64 -8.69
N PHE A 4 -11.72 21.31 -9.89
CA PHE A 4 -11.82 19.93 -10.40
C PHE A 4 -10.46 19.31 -10.80
N LYS A 5 -9.42 20.12 -11.08
CA LYS A 5 -8.10 19.64 -11.54
C LYS A 5 -7.04 19.60 -10.44
N GLN A 6 -7.34 20.08 -9.24
CA GLN A 6 -6.36 20.12 -8.16
C GLN A 6 -6.27 18.74 -7.52
N PHE A 7 -5.08 18.15 -7.55
CA PHE A 7 -4.80 16.86 -6.95
C PHE A 7 -4.56 17.02 -5.44
N GLY A 8 -5.47 16.51 -4.62
CA GLY A 8 -5.48 16.69 -3.16
C GLY A 8 -6.37 17.86 -2.71
N GLU A 9 -6.40 18.09 -1.43
CA GLU A 9 -7.20 19.14 -0.78
C GLU A 9 -6.27 20.18 -0.13
N ASP A 10 -6.62 21.45 -0.24
CA ASP A 10 -5.91 22.51 0.48
C ASP A 10 -6.47 22.59 1.90
N VAL A 11 -5.61 22.45 2.88
CA VAL A 11 -5.92 22.53 4.30
C VAL A 11 -5.06 23.62 4.91
N ASP A 12 -5.67 24.48 5.74
CA ASP A 12 -4.97 25.55 6.43
C ASP A 12 -3.81 24.99 7.27
N GLY A 13 -2.64 25.62 7.16
CA GLY A 13 -1.41 25.17 7.82
C GLY A 13 -0.50 24.25 7.01
N TYR A 14 -0.94 23.78 5.83
CA TYR A 14 -0.13 22.97 4.93
C TYR A 14 0.31 23.75 3.69
N GLN A 15 1.59 23.62 3.30
CA GLN A 15 2.17 24.34 2.15
C GLN A 15 1.91 23.67 0.79
N VAL A 16 1.47 22.42 0.80
CA VAL A 16 1.17 21.62 -0.38
C VAL A 16 -0.20 20.98 -0.22
N PRO A 17 -0.90 20.67 -1.31
CA PRO A 17 -2.13 19.89 -1.24
C PRO A 17 -1.91 18.58 -0.49
N VAL A 18 -2.88 18.17 0.30
CA VAL A 18 -2.80 16.98 1.16
C VAL A 18 -3.90 15.98 0.87
N LEU A 19 -3.70 14.76 1.33
CA LEU A 19 -4.67 13.67 1.32
C LEU A 19 -4.83 13.12 2.74
N ASN A 20 -5.97 12.52 3.03
CA ASN A 20 -6.17 11.83 4.29
C ASN A 20 -5.53 10.43 4.22
N GLU A 21 -4.42 10.23 4.93
CA GLU A 21 -3.66 8.97 4.95
C GLU A 21 -4.51 7.79 5.43
N ARG A 22 -5.43 8.01 6.38
CA ARG A 22 -6.30 6.93 6.88
C ARG A 22 -7.22 6.37 5.80
N GLU A 23 -7.75 7.23 4.92
CA GLU A 23 -8.54 6.80 3.77
C GLU A 23 -7.69 6.01 2.78
N VAL A 24 -6.47 6.47 2.53
CA VAL A 24 -5.53 5.79 1.61
C VAL A 24 -5.16 4.41 2.15
N ARG A 25 -4.83 4.31 3.44
CA ARG A 25 -4.51 3.03 4.10
C ARG A 25 -5.69 2.05 4.10
N ALA A 26 -6.88 2.52 4.42
CA ALA A 26 -8.08 1.69 4.39
C ALA A 26 -8.36 1.16 2.97
N SER A 27 -8.25 2.02 1.96
CA SER A 27 -8.38 1.64 0.55
C SER A 27 -7.31 0.62 0.13
N ALA A 28 -6.05 0.83 0.52
CA ALA A 28 -4.96 -0.11 0.24
C ALA A 28 -5.19 -1.46 0.91
N GLY A 29 -5.75 -1.48 2.12
CA GLY A 29 -6.12 -2.72 2.84
C GLY A 29 -7.18 -3.54 2.10
N ILE A 30 -8.22 -2.88 1.56
CA ILE A 30 -9.24 -3.55 0.77
C ILE A 30 -8.64 -4.13 -0.52
N LEU A 31 -7.82 -3.35 -1.23
CA LEU A 31 -7.14 -3.80 -2.43
C LEU A 31 -6.16 -4.93 -2.14
N PHE A 32 -5.42 -4.86 -1.04
CA PHE A 32 -4.54 -5.94 -0.59
C PHE A 32 -5.30 -7.24 -0.35
N LEU A 33 -6.41 -7.17 0.40
CA LEU A 33 -7.24 -8.34 0.69
C LEU A 33 -7.78 -8.96 -0.61
N PHE A 34 -8.24 -8.15 -1.53
CA PHE A 34 -8.75 -8.61 -2.82
C PHE A 34 -7.64 -9.27 -3.67
N ALA A 35 -6.45 -8.65 -3.74
CA ALA A 35 -5.30 -9.22 -4.42
C ALA A 35 -4.85 -10.53 -3.78
N PHE A 36 -4.80 -10.58 -2.45
CA PHE A 36 -4.41 -11.77 -1.68
C PHE A 36 -5.37 -12.94 -1.91
N ILE A 37 -6.68 -12.71 -1.82
CA ILE A 37 -7.70 -13.74 -2.11
C ILE A 37 -7.55 -14.22 -3.57
N SER A 38 -7.34 -13.31 -4.51
CA SER A 38 -7.12 -13.67 -5.91
C SER A 38 -5.90 -14.58 -6.09
N LEU A 39 -4.80 -14.27 -5.39
CA LEU A 39 -3.58 -15.09 -5.39
C LEU A 39 -3.84 -16.47 -4.77
N MET A 40 -4.56 -16.56 -3.65
CA MET A 40 -4.91 -17.84 -3.03
C MET A 40 -5.74 -18.70 -3.96
N ILE A 41 -6.71 -18.12 -4.68
CA ILE A 41 -7.51 -18.86 -5.66
C ILE A 41 -6.65 -19.40 -6.81
N ILE A 42 -5.65 -18.62 -7.27
CA ILE A 42 -4.69 -19.10 -8.28
C ILE A 42 -3.90 -20.30 -7.73
N LEU A 43 -3.34 -20.18 -6.53
CA LEU A 43 -2.48 -21.21 -5.95
C LEU A 43 -3.23 -22.52 -5.65
N PHE A 44 -4.45 -22.44 -5.14
CA PHE A 44 -5.21 -23.65 -4.75
C PHE A 44 -6.08 -24.24 -5.86
N LYS A 45 -6.57 -23.40 -6.78
CA LYS A 45 -7.54 -23.83 -7.82
C LYS A 45 -7.03 -23.66 -9.24
N GLY A 46 -5.86 -23.03 -9.47
CA GLY A 46 -5.37 -22.69 -10.80
C GLY A 46 -6.29 -21.74 -11.57
N ASN A 47 -7.20 -21.02 -10.89
CA ASN A 47 -8.18 -20.18 -11.54
C ASN A 47 -7.75 -18.71 -11.49
N PHE A 48 -7.58 -18.11 -12.68
CA PHE A 48 -7.12 -16.75 -12.86
C PHE A 48 -8.24 -15.71 -13.02
N LEU A 49 -9.51 -16.13 -13.04
CA LEU A 49 -10.64 -15.25 -13.29
C LEU A 49 -10.71 -14.10 -12.28
N MET A 50 -10.55 -14.43 -11.00
CA MET A 50 -10.59 -13.44 -9.91
C MET A 50 -9.43 -12.44 -10.00
N ALA A 51 -8.25 -12.89 -10.39
CA ALA A 51 -7.09 -12.02 -10.60
C ALA A 51 -7.28 -11.08 -11.80
N LYS A 52 -7.86 -11.56 -12.90
CA LYS A 52 -8.23 -10.72 -14.05
C LYS A 52 -9.21 -9.62 -13.65
N PHE A 53 -10.23 -9.98 -12.88
CA PHE A 53 -11.23 -9.03 -12.37
C PHE A 53 -10.57 -8.01 -11.41
N PHE A 54 -9.69 -8.47 -10.52
CA PHE A 54 -8.92 -7.58 -9.65
C PHE A 54 -8.10 -6.56 -10.45
N VAL A 55 -7.35 -7.01 -11.47
CA VAL A 55 -6.49 -6.12 -12.26
C VAL A 55 -7.32 -5.05 -12.99
N ILE A 56 -8.46 -5.40 -13.54
CA ILE A 56 -9.35 -4.44 -14.21
C ILE A 56 -9.86 -3.39 -13.21
N THR A 57 -10.38 -3.82 -12.07
CA THR A 57 -10.92 -2.91 -11.04
C THR A 57 -9.82 -2.03 -10.42
N PHE A 58 -8.64 -2.59 -10.21
CA PHE A 58 -7.46 -1.87 -9.73
C PHE A 58 -7.04 -0.77 -10.69
N LEU A 59 -6.90 -1.09 -11.99
CA LEU A 59 -6.54 -0.12 -13.02
C LEU A 59 -7.57 0.99 -13.14
N PHE A 60 -8.83 0.66 -13.12
CA PHE A 60 -9.92 1.64 -13.18
C PHE A 60 -9.84 2.62 -12.01
N ASP A 61 -9.67 2.11 -10.79
CA ASP A 61 -9.56 2.93 -9.59
C ASP A 61 -8.31 3.83 -9.62
N PHE A 62 -7.15 3.27 -9.99
CA PHE A 62 -5.90 4.03 -10.06
C PHE A 62 -5.90 5.04 -11.22
N ALA A 63 -6.55 4.73 -12.33
CA ALA A 63 -6.73 5.70 -13.43
C ALA A 63 -7.54 6.91 -12.96
N ILE A 64 -8.62 6.70 -12.22
CA ILE A 64 -9.40 7.80 -11.62
C ILE A 64 -8.53 8.62 -10.67
N ARG A 65 -7.74 7.96 -9.79
CA ARG A 65 -6.84 8.67 -8.85
C ARG A 65 -5.84 9.56 -9.56
N VAL A 66 -5.22 9.07 -10.63
CA VAL A 66 -4.10 9.75 -11.29
C VAL A 66 -4.56 10.78 -12.31
N PHE A 67 -5.57 10.43 -13.13
CA PHE A 67 -5.98 11.27 -14.27
C PHE A 67 -7.16 12.20 -13.98
N ILE A 68 -8.02 11.83 -13.03
CA ILE A 68 -9.22 12.63 -12.71
C ILE A 68 -9.00 13.33 -11.37
N ASN A 69 -9.31 12.67 -10.28
CA ASN A 69 -9.09 13.17 -8.92
C ASN A 69 -9.27 12.03 -7.91
N PRO A 70 -8.40 11.88 -6.89
CA PRO A 70 -8.53 10.87 -5.85
C PRO A 70 -9.90 10.86 -5.17
N LYS A 71 -10.53 12.01 -5.04
CA LYS A 71 -11.84 12.17 -4.40
C LYS A 71 -12.95 11.28 -5.01
N TYR A 72 -12.80 10.92 -6.29
CA TYR A 72 -13.78 10.12 -7.02
C TYR A 72 -13.39 8.64 -7.16
N SER A 73 -12.25 8.23 -6.60
CA SER A 73 -11.82 6.83 -6.62
C SER A 73 -12.77 5.96 -5.78
N PRO A 74 -13.35 4.88 -6.34
CA PRO A 74 -14.28 4.02 -5.63
C PRO A 74 -13.71 3.45 -4.32
N PHE A 75 -12.49 2.94 -4.34
CA PHE A 75 -11.87 2.37 -3.15
C PHE A 75 -11.48 3.43 -2.11
N LEU A 76 -11.16 4.66 -2.51
CA LEU A 76 -10.95 5.76 -1.57
C LEU A 76 -12.27 6.21 -0.94
N ILE A 77 -13.38 6.21 -1.69
CA ILE A 77 -14.71 6.50 -1.15
C ILE A 77 -15.09 5.46 -0.10
N ILE A 78 -14.88 4.16 -0.38
CA ILE A 78 -15.12 3.09 0.60
C ILE A 78 -14.21 3.27 1.81
N GLY A 79 -12.91 3.55 1.59
CA GLY A 79 -11.96 3.85 2.66
C GLY A 79 -12.42 5.01 3.55
N ARG A 80 -12.87 6.12 2.95
CA ARG A 80 -13.44 7.28 3.65
C ARG A 80 -14.64 6.89 4.50
N PHE A 81 -15.52 6.07 3.97
CA PHE A 81 -16.69 5.60 4.71
C PHE A 81 -16.30 4.75 5.93
N ILE A 82 -15.30 3.91 5.81
CA ILE A 82 -14.79 3.07 6.91
C ILE A 82 -14.19 3.94 8.04
N VAL A 83 -13.36 4.92 7.68
CA VAL A 83 -12.62 5.73 8.66
C VAL A 83 -13.30 7.04 9.05
N LYS A 84 -14.56 7.25 8.68
CA LYS A 84 -15.29 8.52 8.85
C LYS A 84 -15.29 9.09 10.28
N ASN A 85 -15.22 8.21 11.29
CA ASN A 85 -15.23 8.59 12.70
C ASN A 85 -13.81 8.75 13.29
N GLN A 86 -12.76 8.64 12.48
CA GLN A 86 -11.37 8.78 12.92
C GLN A 86 -10.86 10.18 12.59
N ARG A 87 -9.93 10.70 13.41
CA ARG A 87 -9.28 11.99 13.12
C ARG A 87 -8.42 11.83 11.85
N PRO A 88 -8.53 12.77 10.88
CA PRO A 88 -7.74 12.68 9.65
C PRO A 88 -6.24 12.84 9.94
N GLU A 89 -5.42 12.12 9.18
CA GLU A 89 -3.97 12.27 9.12
C GLU A 89 -3.61 12.80 7.73
N TYR A 90 -2.94 13.95 7.67
CA TYR A 90 -2.66 14.59 6.38
C TYR A 90 -1.27 14.23 5.86
N VAL A 91 -1.22 13.83 4.59
CA VAL A 91 0.03 13.52 3.87
C VAL A 91 0.10 14.28 2.56
N GLY A 92 1.32 14.58 2.11
CA GLY A 92 1.54 15.32 0.87
C GLY A 92 0.98 14.58 -0.34
N ALA A 93 0.14 15.25 -1.11
CA ALA A 93 -0.48 14.69 -2.31
C ALA A 93 0.52 14.39 -3.44
N PRO A 94 1.58 15.18 -3.70
CA PRO A 94 2.52 14.92 -4.78
C PRO A 94 3.22 13.56 -4.68
N GLN A 95 3.67 13.17 -3.48
CA GLN A 95 4.35 11.90 -3.24
C GLN A 95 3.40 10.71 -3.46
N LYS A 96 2.16 10.84 -2.99
CA LYS A 96 1.12 9.83 -3.21
C LYS A 96 0.77 9.68 -4.68
N LYS A 97 0.72 10.79 -5.41
CA LYS A 97 0.50 10.75 -6.86
C LYS A 97 1.58 9.94 -7.57
N PHE A 98 2.84 10.16 -7.23
CA PHE A 98 3.96 9.40 -7.78
C PHE A 98 3.84 7.90 -7.46
N ALA A 99 3.54 7.54 -6.21
CA ALA A 99 3.32 6.15 -5.81
C ALA A 99 2.18 5.49 -6.59
N TRP A 100 1.07 6.21 -6.83
CA TRP A 100 -0.05 5.71 -7.62
C TRP A 100 0.27 5.59 -9.12
N ILE A 101 1.15 6.43 -9.66
CA ILE A 101 1.66 6.27 -11.04
C ILE A 101 2.45 4.96 -11.14
N ILE A 102 3.32 4.65 -10.18
CA ILE A 102 4.03 3.35 -10.14
C ILE A 102 3.02 2.20 -10.09
N GLY A 103 2.01 2.30 -9.22
CA GLY A 103 0.94 1.30 -9.14
C GLY A 103 0.17 1.13 -10.45
N LEU A 104 -0.11 2.24 -11.14
CA LEU A 104 -0.79 2.21 -12.45
C LEU A 104 0.07 1.54 -13.52
N VAL A 105 1.38 1.79 -13.55
CA VAL A 105 2.31 1.13 -14.47
C VAL A 105 2.38 -0.36 -14.20
N LEU A 106 2.55 -0.77 -12.95
CA LEU A 106 2.57 -2.19 -12.57
C LEU A 106 1.25 -2.89 -12.90
N GLY A 107 0.12 -2.26 -12.59
CA GLY A 107 -1.21 -2.75 -12.95
C GLY A 107 -1.41 -2.86 -14.47
N GLY A 108 -0.91 -1.88 -15.24
CA GLY A 108 -0.91 -1.89 -16.70
C GLY A 108 -0.11 -3.05 -17.29
N LEU A 109 1.07 -3.34 -16.73
CA LEU A 109 1.87 -4.51 -17.11
C LEU A 109 1.11 -5.81 -16.79
N MET A 110 0.48 -5.89 -15.61
CA MET A 110 -0.34 -7.05 -15.25
C MET A 110 -1.52 -7.22 -16.21
N PHE A 111 -2.19 -6.13 -16.56
CA PHE A 111 -3.28 -6.16 -17.54
C PHE A 111 -2.80 -6.68 -18.89
N PHE A 112 -1.67 -6.18 -19.37
CA PHE A 112 -1.11 -6.61 -20.65
C PHE A 112 -0.78 -8.11 -20.67
N PHE A 113 -0.06 -8.59 -19.66
CA PHE A 113 0.32 -10.00 -19.60
C PHE A 113 -0.85 -10.94 -19.33
N LEU A 114 -1.69 -10.60 -18.33
CA LEU A 114 -2.74 -11.51 -17.84
C LEU A 114 -4.00 -11.51 -18.70
N ILE A 115 -4.35 -10.36 -19.30
CA ILE A 115 -5.60 -10.20 -20.04
C ILE A 115 -5.37 -10.21 -21.55
N ILE A 116 -4.43 -9.40 -22.06
CA ILE A 116 -4.19 -9.31 -23.50
C ILE A 116 -3.43 -10.54 -24.00
N LEU A 117 -2.26 -10.86 -23.39
CA LEU A 117 -1.46 -12.00 -23.81
C LEU A 117 -1.94 -13.33 -23.22
N ASN A 118 -2.81 -13.29 -22.22
CA ASN A 118 -3.29 -14.48 -21.47
C ASN A 118 -2.14 -15.40 -21.02
N THR A 119 -1.02 -14.79 -20.58
CA THR A 119 0.23 -15.48 -20.27
C THR A 119 0.38 -15.61 -18.76
N TYR A 120 0.59 -16.81 -18.29
CA TYR A 120 0.82 -17.14 -16.87
C TYR A 120 2.29 -17.50 -16.67
N SER A 121 3.12 -16.48 -16.49
CA SER A 121 4.58 -16.65 -16.37
C SER A 121 5.07 -16.26 -14.97
N ILE A 122 6.31 -16.63 -14.67
CA ILE A 122 7.01 -16.21 -13.45
C ILE A 122 7.04 -14.68 -13.35
N ILE A 123 7.20 -13.98 -14.48
CA ILE A 123 7.23 -12.52 -14.54
C ILE A 123 5.90 -11.94 -14.03
N THR A 124 4.77 -12.49 -14.48
CA THR A 124 3.44 -12.08 -14.03
C THR A 124 3.28 -12.30 -12.52
N GLY A 125 3.78 -13.44 -12.01
CA GLY A 125 3.77 -13.74 -10.57
C GLY A 125 4.62 -12.76 -9.76
N LEU A 126 5.81 -12.40 -10.24
CA LEU A 126 6.68 -11.43 -9.58
C LEU A 126 6.05 -10.02 -9.53
N ILE A 127 5.44 -9.54 -10.61
CA ILE A 127 4.75 -8.25 -10.62
C ILE A 127 3.58 -8.27 -9.63
N CYS A 128 2.81 -9.34 -9.57
CA CYS A 128 1.72 -9.50 -8.60
C CYS A 128 2.26 -9.46 -7.16
N LEU A 129 3.35 -10.14 -6.88
CA LEU A 129 4.00 -10.14 -5.56
C LEU A 129 4.49 -8.73 -5.17
N ILE A 130 5.10 -8.00 -6.10
CA ILE A 130 5.52 -6.61 -5.87
C ILE A 130 4.32 -5.74 -5.54
N CYS A 131 3.23 -5.82 -6.30
CA CYS A 131 2.00 -5.09 -6.01
C CYS A 131 1.43 -5.42 -4.63
N LEU A 132 1.42 -6.70 -4.24
CA LEU A 132 0.99 -7.14 -2.92
C LEU A 132 1.86 -6.55 -1.81
N ILE A 133 3.18 -6.56 -1.96
CA ILE A 133 4.11 -5.97 -1.00
C ILE A 133 3.84 -4.47 -0.85
N PHE A 134 3.66 -3.73 -1.94
CA PHE A 134 3.34 -2.30 -1.88
C PHE A 134 2.04 -2.04 -1.12
N LEU A 135 0.98 -2.76 -1.44
CA LEU A 135 -0.32 -2.64 -0.78
C LEU A 135 -0.25 -3.05 0.70
N PHE A 136 0.53 -4.06 1.04
CA PHE A 136 0.74 -4.52 2.41
C PHE A 136 1.43 -3.45 3.26
N PHE A 137 2.57 -2.92 2.80
CA PHE A 137 3.30 -1.89 3.53
C PHE A 137 2.48 -0.62 3.71
N GLU A 138 1.75 -0.22 2.69
CA GLU A 138 0.84 0.93 2.73
C GLU A 138 -0.27 0.72 3.77
N SER A 139 -0.95 -0.43 3.75
CA SER A 139 -2.12 -0.68 4.59
C SER A 139 -1.77 -0.96 6.04
N VAL A 140 -0.79 -1.84 6.30
CA VAL A 140 -0.45 -2.33 7.64
C VAL A 140 0.46 -1.34 8.37
N PHE A 141 1.55 -0.94 7.73
CA PHE A 141 2.56 -0.09 8.37
C PHE A 141 2.34 1.41 8.10
N GLY A 142 1.50 1.77 7.13
CA GLY A 142 1.39 3.16 6.68
C GLY A 142 2.67 3.65 5.99
N ILE A 143 3.51 2.72 5.51
CA ILE A 143 4.76 3.04 4.82
C ILE A 143 4.48 3.06 3.31
N CYS A 144 4.54 4.24 2.73
CA CYS A 144 4.42 4.39 1.29
C CYS A 144 5.77 4.14 0.62
N LEU A 145 6.00 2.91 0.11
CA LEU A 145 7.23 2.57 -0.60
C LEU A 145 7.47 3.48 -1.82
N GLY A 146 6.42 3.84 -2.54
CA GLY A 146 6.50 4.80 -3.63
C GLY A 146 6.97 6.19 -3.20
N CYS A 147 6.61 6.64 -1.98
CA CYS A 147 7.10 7.90 -1.41
C CYS A 147 8.60 7.84 -1.08
N ILE A 148 9.10 6.67 -0.65
CA ILE A 148 10.53 6.45 -0.42
C ILE A 148 11.30 6.55 -1.74
N PHE A 149 10.80 5.92 -2.80
CA PHE A 149 11.39 6.04 -4.14
C PHE A 149 11.34 7.47 -4.66
N TYR A 150 10.27 8.21 -4.38
CA TYR A 150 10.17 9.63 -4.73
C TYR A 150 11.33 10.44 -4.13
N ASN A 151 11.58 10.29 -2.84
CA ASN A 151 12.68 10.97 -2.14
C ASN A 151 14.06 10.61 -2.70
N LEU A 152 14.25 9.35 -3.09
CA LEU A 152 15.51 8.86 -3.66
C LEU A 152 15.79 9.47 -5.03
N ILE A 153 14.75 9.64 -5.87
CA ILE A 153 14.88 10.13 -7.25
C ILE A 153 15.00 11.65 -7.28
N TYR A 154 14.13 12.37 -6.57
CA TYR A 154 14.05 13.83 -6.65
C TYR A 154 14.99 14.56 -5.69
N LYS A 155 15.66 13.84 -4.75
CA LYS A 155 16.55 14.41 -3.71
C LYS A 155 15.91 15.56 -2.91
N GLU A 156 14.64 15.83 -3.09
CA GLU A 156 13.87 16.79 -2.33
C GLU A 156 13.27 16.08 -1.12
N LYS A 157 13.39 16.71 0.06
CA LYS A 157 12.71 16.19 1.24
C LYS A 157 11.20 16.27 0.99
N ALA A 158 10.56 15.13 0.85
CA ALA A 158 9.12 15.06 0.75
C ALA A 158 8.50 15.70 1.99
N LYS A 159 7.66 16.71 1.79
CA LYS A 159 6.94 17.35 2.88
C LYS A 159 5.74 16.50 3.27
N TYR A 160 5.53 16.37 4.58
CA TYR A 160 4.36 15.64 5.14
C TYR A 160 4.29 14.18 4.67
N CYS A 161 5.36 13.41 4.91
CA CYS A 161 5.36 11.96 4.67
C CYS A 161 4.41 11.22 5.62
N PRO A 162 3.86 10.06 5.21
CA PRO A 162 3.06 9.23 6.09
C PRO A 162 3.78 8.96 7.41
N GLY A 163 3.08 9.17 8.53
CA GLY A 163 3.65 9.01 9.86
C GLY A 163 4.81 9.95 10.19
N TYR A 164 4.93 11.09 9.49
CA TYR A 164 6.04 12.05 9.63
C TYR A 164 7.43 11.42 9.44
N SER A 165 7.51 10.27 8.80
CA SER A 165 8.74 9.48 8.66
C SER A 165 9.92 10.20 8.00
N CYS A 166 9.64 11.27 7.25
CA CYS A 166 10.66 12.09 6.59
C CYS A 166 11.14 13.30 7.43
N GLU A 167 10.40 13.66 8.48
CA GLU A 167 10.64 14.86 9.28
C GLU A 167 11.17 14.57 10.69
N VAL A 168 10.88 13.36 11.22
CA VAL A 168 11.25 12.97 12.58
C VAL A 168 12.66 12.41 12.60
N ASN A 169 13.61 13.18 13.15
CA ASN A 169 14.98 12.73 13.40
C ASN A 169 15.16 12.07 14.78
N GLU A 170 14.23 12.26 15.71
CA GLU A 170 14.30 11.75 17.08
C GLU A 170 13.12 10.85 17.42
N ARG A 171 13.42 9.68 17.96
CA ARG A 171 12.39 8.74 18.45
C ARG A 171 11.91 9.16 19.83
N VAL A 172 10.60 9.29 19.99
CA VAL A 172 9.98 9.48 21.30
C VAL A 172 10.22 8.24 22.17
N GLU A 173 10.25 8.38 23.48
CA GLU A 173 10.60 7.28 24.42
C GLU A 173 9.74 6.02 24.22
N ILE A 174 8.45 6.19 23.93
CA ILE A 174 7.53 5.06 23.64
C ILE A 174 7.92 4.25 22.40
N GLN A 175 8.73 4.81 21.49
CA GLN A 175 9.21 4.15 20.27
C GLN A 175 10.57 3.46 20.47
N LYS A 176 11.21 3.66 21.63
CA LYS A 176 12.49 3.04 21.95
C LYS A 176 12.27 1.62 22.45
N ILE A 177 12.96 0.68 21.83
CA ILE A 177 12.91 -0.73 22.24
C ILE A 177 13.78 -0.89 23.49
N ASN A 178 13.19 -1.38 24.58
CA ASN A 178 13.90 -1.67 25.83
C ASN A 178 14.58 -3.04 25.75
N LYS A 179 15.69 -3.21 26.49
CA LYS A 179 16.44 -4.48 26.59
C LYS A 179 15.54 -5.66 26.98
N VAL A 180 14.58 -5.44 27.88
CA VAL A 180 13.61 -6.46 28.30
C VAL A 180 12.76 -6.95 27.12
N GLN A 181 12.31 -6.04 26.25
CA GLN A 181 11.54 -6.40 25.04
C GLN A 181 12.36 -7.25 24.07
N ILE A 182 13.67 -6.98 23.95
CA ILE A 182 14.58 -7.77 23.12
C ILE A 182 14.70 -9.20 23.67
N TYR A 183 14.82 -9.36 25.00
CA TYR A 183 14.87 -10.71 25.62
C TYR A 183 13.60 -11.50 25.39
N PHE A 184 12.42 -10.88 25.55
CA PHE A 184 11.15 -11.53 25.25
C PHE A 184 11.04 -11.92 23.76
N PHE A 185 11.50 -11.07 22.86
CA PHE A 185 11.51 -11.38 21.43
C PHE A 185 12.44 -12.55 21.09
N LEU A 186 13.64 -12.60 21.67
CA LEU A 186 14.56 -13.73 21.51
C LEU A 186 13.97 -15.03 22.08
N ALA A 187 13.35 -14.97 23.26
CA ALA A 187 12.66 -16.13 23.86
C ALA A 187 11.53 -16.62 22.96
N PHE A 188 10.78 -15.70 22.34
CA PHE A 188 9.72 -16.07 21.39
C PHE A 188 10.29 -16.76 20.14
N ILE A 189 11.41 -16.27 19.58
CA ILE A 189 12.07 -16.94 18.45
C ILE A 189 12.51 -18.36 18.83
N LEU A 190 13.14 -18.53 20.00
CA LEU A 190 13.54 -19.87 20.50
C LEU A 190 12.34 -20.80 20.66
N PHE A 191 11.23 -20.28 21.19
CA PHE A 191 9.98 -21.02 21.30
C PHE A 191 9.45 -21.46 19.93
N LEU A 192 9.49 -20.59 18.90
CA LEU A 192 9.06 -20.95 17.54
C LEU A 192 9.95 -22.05 16.95
N VAL A 193 11.27 -21.93 17.08
CA VAL A 193 12.21 -22.94 16.59
C VAL A 193 11.96 -24.29 17.27
N PHE A 194 11.77 -24.28 18.60
CA PHE A 194 11.45 -25.47 19.37
C PHE A 194 10.11 -26.09 18.94
N SER A 195 9.10 -25.27 18.71
CA SER A 195 7.78 -25.73 18.23
C SER A 195 7.89 -26.41 16.85
N ILE A 196 8.65 -25.83 15.93
CA ILE A 196 8.89 -26.43 14.60
C ILE A 196 9.64 -27.76 14.74
N TYR A 197 10.62 -27.85 15.64
CA TYR A 197 11.33 -29.10 15.90
C TYR A 197 10.42 -30.20 16.41
N LEU A 198 9.54 -29.88 17.38
CA LEU A 198 8.55 -30.84 17.90
C LEU A 198 7.57 -31.29 16.82
N LEU A 199 7.06 -30.38 16.00
CA LEU A 199 6.11 -30.70 14.92
C LEU A 199 6.72 -31.57 13.83
N ARG A 200 8.04 -31.41 13.54
CA ARG A 200 8.76 -32.29 12.60
C ARG A 200 8.89 -33.73 13.10
N GLY A 201 8.84 -33.97 14.42
CA GLY A 201 8.87 -35.30 14.99
C GLY A 201 7.49 -35.98 15.01
N VAL A 202 6.41 -35.27 14.66
CA VAL A 202 5.02 -35.78 14.63
C VAL A 202 4.51 -36.00 13.20
N LEU A 203 5.17 -35.39 12.16
CA LEU A 203 4.90 -35.61 10.74
C LEU A 203 5.87 -36.65 10.17
#